data_d4b1b65256990dc000374392b9dcc1a5
#
_entry.id   d4b1b65256990dc000374392b9dcc1a5
#
_cell.length_a   1.000
_cell.length_b   1.000
_cell.length_c   1.000
_cell.angle_alpha   90.00
_cell.angle_beta   90.00
_cell.angle_gamma   90.00
#
_symmetry.space_group_name_H-M   'P 1'
#
loop_
_entity.id
_entity.type
_entity.pdbx_description
1 polymer ?
#
loop_
_entity_poly.entity_id
_entity_poly.type
_entity_poly.pdbx_seq_one_letter_code
_entity_poly.pdbx_strand_id
1 'polypeptide(L)'
;MFPKALSVFGVALLGACGYNEFGPPGDGRPAAPLPNMTVSSLRSLCADGPIRIEGSGAVLTGYVTTSDRANNFYRSFFVEDRTGALEVRAGLYDLHNMYGLGEQVALRLDGLSAALDDGLLRIGLRGTDDEPVLDMENRVVVAKHVVRTGRTIDPVPMPLAPSRFAEARVGSLVRVAGLRVESVRDTTWAVPARLSADGTPRTALLKFLTDGGDSLYVSTSGYASFAGDTVPRGRLELTGILLRGKIGGKMVYELKMRDRYDIQSD
;
A
#
# COMPACT_ATOMS: atom_id res chain seq x y z
N MET A 1 14.65 -32.05 -91.66
CA MET A 1 13.40 -32.01 -90.88
C MET A 1 13.72 -32.39 -89.45
N PHE A 2 13.96 -31.38 -88.58
CA PHE A 2 14.45 -31.59 -87.22
C PHE A 2 13.31 -31.16 -86.26
N PRO A 3 12.95 -31.95 -85.27
CA PRO A 3 11.96 -31.51 -84.27
C PRO A 3 12.63 -30.64 -83.22
N LYS A 4 11.97 -29.55 -82.89
CA LYS A 4 12.35 -28.62 -81.83
C LYS A 4 12.00 -29.25 -80.46
N ALA A 5 13.02 -29.40 -79.65
CA ALA A 5 12.83 -29.74 -78.21
C ALA A 5 12.38 -28.52 -77.44
N LEU A 6 11.26 -28.64 -76.76
CA LEU A 6 10.67 -27.63 -75.89
C LEU A 6 11.21 -27.87 -74.49
N SER A 7 12.12 -27.00 -74.04
CA SER A 7 12.59 -27.01 -72.63
C SER A 7 11.57 -26.32 -71.72
N VAL A 8 10.98 -27.08 -70.83
CA VAL A 8 10.12 -26.54 -69.75
C VAL A 8 11.02 -26.18 -68.59
N PHE A 9 11.15 -24.86 -68.33
CA PHE A 9 11.81 -24.34 -67.13
C PHE A 9 10.82 -24.42 -66.01
N GLY A 10 11.05 -25.33 -65.06
CA GLY A 10 10.30 -25.39 -63.78
C GLY A 10 10.78 -24.30 -62.88
N VAL A 11 9.91 -23.34 -62.57
CA VAL A 11 10.13 -22.33 -61.52
C VAL A 11 9.82 -22.99 -60.19
N ALA A 12 10.87 -23.29 -59.42
CA ALA A 12 10.72 -23.68 -58.02
C ALA A 12 10.36 -22.45 -57.18
N LEU A 13 9.11 -22.33 -56.81
CA LEU A 13 8.66 -21.40 -55.78
C LEU A 13 9.18 -21.87 -54.42
N LEU A 14 10.30 -21.30 -53.99
CA LEU A 14 10.73 -21.41 -52.60
C LEU A 14 9.76 -20.63 -51.73
N GLY A 15 8.84 -21.35 -51.10
CA GLY A 15 7.97 -20.82 -50.05
C GLY A 15 8.81 -20.40 -48.85
N ALA A 16 9.14 -19.11 -48.75
CA ALA A 16 9.60 -18.49 -47.52
C ALA A 16 8.43 -18.37 -46.59
N CYS A 17 8.04 -19.49 -45.98
CA CYS A 17 7.03 -19.51 -44.93
C CYS A 17 7.70 -19.26 -43.58
N GLY A 18 7.26 -18.27 -42.84
CA GLY A 18 7.36 -18.28 -41.41
C GLY A 18 8.33 -17.33 -40.72
N TYR A 19 8.86 -16.29 -41.40
CA TYR A 19 9.82 -15.38 -40.75
C TYR A 19 9.21 -14.05 -40.23
N ASN A 20 7.91 -13.83 -40.32
CA ASN A 20 7.26 -12.57 -39.89
C ASN A 20 5.96 -12.77 -39.11
N GLU A 21 5.86 -13.83 -38.35
CA GLU A 21 4.88 -13.83 -37.26
C GLU A 21 5.55 -13.22 -36.03
N PHE A 22 5.79 -11.91 -36.06
CA PHE A 22 5.89 -11.14 -34.85
C PHE A 22 4.50 -11.17 -34.24
N GLY A 23 4.27 -12.04 -33.26
CA GLY A 23 3.15 -11.86 -32.34
C GLY A 23 3.20 -10.43 -31.80
N PRO A 24 2.05 -9.85 -31.41
CA PRO A 24 2.05 -8.51 -30.81
C PRO A 24 3.15 -8.49 -29.77
N PRO A 25 4.05 -7.45 -29.76
CA PRO A 25 5.11 -7.40 -28.80
C PRO A 25 4.50 -7.57 -27.42
N GLY A 26 4.80 -8.68 -26.77
CA GLY A 26 4.48 -8.85 -25.37
C GLY A 26 5.04 -7.60 -24.70
N ASP A 27 4.39 -7.07 -23.68
CA ASP A 27 4.79 -5.85 -22.97
C ASP A 27 6.22 -5.94 -22.38
N GLY A 28 6.97 -7.00 -22.70
CA GLY A 28 8.35 -7.25 -22.27
C GLY A 28 8.49 -7.40 -20.74
N ARG A 29 7.39 -7.38 -20.02
CA ARG A 29 7.40 -7.54 -18.56
C ARG A 29 7.46 -9.03 -18.24
N PRO A 30 8.40 -9.44 -17.37
CA PRO A 30 8.40 -10.81 -16.85
C PRO A 30 7.03 -11.08 -16.23
N ALA A 31 6.47 -12.27 -16.47
CA ALA A 31 5.24 -12.70 -15.81
C ALA A 31 5.36 -12.49 -14.30
N ALA A 32 4.32 -11.92 -13.68
CA ALA A 32 4.31 -11.75 -12.25
C ALA A 32 4.37 -13.13 -11.56
N PRO A 33 5.17 -13.28 -10.50
CA PRO A 33 5.27 -14.55 -9.81
C PRO A 33 3.93 -14.94 -9.20
N LEU A 34 3.62 -16.25 -9.19
CA LEU A 34 2.39 -16.77 -8.60
C LEU A 34 2.47 -16.74 -7.07
N PRO A 35 1.41 -16.29 -6.37
CA PRO A 35 1.38 -16.25 -4.92
C PRO A 35 1.28 -17.66 -4.32
N ASN A 36 2.01 -17.88 -3.24
CA ASN A 36 1.96 -19.09 -2.41
C ASN A 36 1.83 -18.76 -0.92
N MET A 37 1.68 -17.50 -0.56
CA MET A 37 1.53 -17.00 0.79
C MET A 37 0.43 -15.93 0.88
N THR A 38 -0.20 -15.81 2.05
CA THR A 38 -1.19 -14.75 2.35
C THR A 38 -0.67 -13.83 3.45
N VAL A 39 -1.27 -12.64 3.60
CA VAL A 39 -0.94 -11.73 4.71
C VAL A 39 -1.17 -12.40 6.05
N SER A 40 -2.29 -13.13 6.21
CA SER A 40 -2.61 -13.82 7.47
C SER A 40 -1.56 -14.89 7.81
N SER A 41 -1.10 -15.68 6.83
CA SER A 41 -0.06 -16.69 7.07
C SER A 41 1.28 -16.06 7.44
N LEU A 42 1.68 -14.96 6.76
CA LEU A 42 2.89 -14.22 7.13
C LEU A 42 2.78 -13.62 8.54
N ARG A 43 1.63 -13.04 8.88
CA ARG A 43 1.34 -12.51 10.23
C ARG A 43 1.50 -13.59 11.31
N SER A 44 0.98 -14.79 11.04
CA SER A 44 1.09 -15.93 11.98
C SER A 44 2.54 -16.37 12.19
N LEU A 45 3.38 -16.31 11.16
CA LEU A 45 4.81 -16.60 11.30
C LEU A 45 5.55 -15.57 12.17
N CYS A 46 5.06 -14.34 12.23
CA CYS A 46 5.63 -13.26 13.04
C CYS A 46 5.05 -13.19 14.48
N ALA A 47 4.18 -14.13 14.88
CA ALA A 47 3.49 -14.06 16.18
C ALA A 47 4.46 -14.14 17.38
N ASP A 48 5.54 -14.91 17.24
CA ASP A 48 6.54 -15.12 18.29
C ASP A 48 7.75 -14.17 18.15
N GLY A 49 7.72 -13.25 17.18
CA GLY A 49 8.77 -12.26 16.95
C GLY A 49 9.11 -12.05 15.47
N PRO A 50 10.11 -11.21 15.21
CA PRO A 50 10.57 -10.92 13.86
C PRO A 50 11.12 -12.16 13.16
N ILE A 51 10.85 -12.28 11.86
CA ILE A 51 11.38 -13.38 11.04
C ILE A 51 12.21 -12.86 9.87
N ARG A 52 13.12 -13.71 9.41
CA ARG A 52 13.83 -13.57 8.14
C ARG A 52 13.26 -14.57 7.16
N ILE A 53 13.04 -14.14 5.94
CA ILE A 53 12.45 -14.98 4.90
C ILE A 53 13.57 -15.27 3.90
N GLU A 54 14.05 -16.50 3.89
CA GLU A 54 15.18 -16.92 3.06
C GLU A 54 14.88 -18.26 2.38
N GLY A 55 15.17 -18.37 1.07
CA GLY A 55 15.14 -19.62 0.31
C GLY A 55 13.76 -20.29 0.21
N SER A 56 12.70 -19.61 0.58
CA SER A 56 11.34 -20.16 0.63
C SER A 56 10.59 -20.03 -0.70
N GLY A 57 11.03 -19.15 -1.60
CA GLY A 57 10.29 -18.77 -2.79
C GLY A 57 8.95 -18.09 -2.45
N ALA A 58 8.82 -17.53 -1.24
CA ALA A 58 7.57 -16.97 -0.75
C ALA A 58 7.16 -15.74 -1.57
N VAL A 59 5.94 -15.78 -2.08
CA VAL A 59 5.30 -14.71 -2.85
C VAL A 59 3.91 -14.45 -2.29
N LEU A 60 3.64 -13.18 -2.01
CA LEU A 60 2.33 -12.68 -1.61
C LEU A 60 1.81 -11.73 -2.68
N THR A 61 0.52 -11.73 -2.97
CA THR A 61 -0.11 -10.70 -3.82
C THR A 61 -1.18 -9.95 -3.06
N GLY A 62 -1.24 -8.65 -3.31
CA GLY A 62 -2.28 -7.79 -2.75
C GLY A 62 -2.41 -6.50 -3.55
N TYR A 63 -3.33 -5.66 -3.14
CA TYR A 63 -3.60 -4.37 -3.78
C TYR A 63 -3.05 -3.24 -2.92
N VAL A 64 -2.46 -2.24 -3.57
CA VAL A 64 -1.98 -1.02 -2.90
C VAL A 64 -3.19 -0.22 -2.41
N THR A 65 -3.23 0.07 -1.11
CA THR A 65 -4.37 0.77 -0.47
C THR A 65 -4.04 2.19 -0.03
N THR A 66 -2.79 2.64 -0.17
CA THR A 66 -2.35 3.99 0.18
C THR A 66 -1.69 4.72 -0.97
N SER A 67 -1.59 6.04 -0.81
CA SER A 67 -0.85 6.93 -1.71
C SER A 67 -0.12 7.98 -0.88
N ASP A 68 1.12 8.27 -1.22
CA ASP A 68 1.92 9.33 -0.60
C ASP A 68 1.74 10.70 -1.29
N ARG A 69 0.86 10.78 -2.32
CA ARG A 69 0.60 12.01 -3.09
C ARG A 69 0.18 13.20 -2.21
N ALA A 70 -0.59 12.94 -1.16
CA ALA A 70 -1.03 13.97 -0.23
C ALA A 70 -0.07 14.18 0.95
N ASN A 71 1.11 13.54 0.98
CA ASN A 71 2.13 13.62 2.02
C ASN A 71 1.66 13.25 3.44
N ASN A 72 0.56 12.51 3.57
CA ASN A 72 0.16 11.94 4.86
C ASN A 72 0.83 10.59 5.12
N PHE A 73 1.17 9.84 4.09
CA PHE A 73 2.06 8.67 4.13
C PHE A 73 3.46 9.06 3.65
N TYR A 74 4.48 8.38 4.16
CA TYR A 74 5.85 8.78 3.95
C TYR A 74 6.77 7.58 3.82
N ARG A 75 7.42 7.44 2.66
CA ARG A 75 8.44 6.43 2.34
C ARG A 75 7.98 4.97 2.44
N SER A 76 6.71 4.73 2.65
CA SER A 76 6.10 3.39 2.71
C SER A 76 4.72 3.39 2.05
N PHE A 77 4.21 2.22 1.73
CA PHE A 77 2.85 2.02 1.25
C PHE A 77 2.27 0.73 1.81
N PHE A 78 0.95 0.62 1.78
CA PHE A 78 0.23 -0.52 2.33
C PHE A 78 -0.31 -1.40 1.21
N VAL A 79 -0.24 -2.71 1.45
CA VAL A 79 -0.74 -3.75 0.55
C VAL A 79 -1.72 -4.61 1.33
N GLU A 80 -2.90 -4.85 0.75
CA GLU A 80 -3.96 -5.63 1.36
C GLU A 80 -4.38 -6.79 0.45
N ASP A 81 -4.54 -7.97 1.02
CA ASP A 81 -5.21 -9.11 0.42
C ASP A 81 -6.53 -9.40 1.16
N ARG A 82 -7.23 -10.49 0.79
CA ARG A 82 -8.48 -10.86 1.46
C ARG A 82 -8.31 -11.29 2.92
N THR A 83 -7.09 -11.51 3.38
CA THR A 83 -6.77 -12.06 4.71
C THR A 83 -6.24 -11.02 5.68
N GLY A 84 -5.77 -9.85 5.19
CA GLY A 84 -5.24 -8.77 5.98
C GLY A 84 -4.40 -7.79 5.18
N ALA A 85 -3.67 -6.93 5.89
CA ALA A 85 -2.82 -5.92 5.29
C ALA A 85 -1.43 -5.86 5.94
N LEU A 86 -0.48 -5.31 5.19
CA LEU A 86 0.89 -5.08 5.63
C LEU A 86 1.45 -3.76 5.08
N GLU A 87 2.44 -3.22 5.78
CA GLU A 87 3.24 -2.08 5.34
C GLU A 87 4.51 -2.55 4.63
N VAL A 88 4.76 -2.01 3.43
CA VAL A 88 6.02 -2.19 2.69
C VAL A 88 6.92 -0.99 2.99
N ARG A 89 8.04 -1.22 3.69
CA ARG A 89 9.05 -0.22 4.05
C ARG A 89 9.97 0.04 2.86
N ALA A 90 9.46 0.80 1.88
CA ALA A 90 10.16 1.07 0.62
C ALA A 90 11.32 2.06 0.77
N GLY A 91 11.21 3.04 1.67
CA GLY A 91 12.25 4.03 1.92
C GLY A 91 12.43 5.07 0.82
N LEU A 92 11.48 5.17 -0.12
CA LEU A 92 11.53 6.05 -1.28
C LEU A 92 10.45 7.12 -1.21
N TYR A 93 10.69 8.23 -1.91
CA TYR A 93 9.71 9.30 -2.14
C TYR A 93 8.91 9.05 -3.41
N ASP A 94 7.75 9.70 -3.51
CA ASP A 94 6.87 9.67 -4.69
C ASP A 94 6.49 8.24 -5.13
N LEU A 95 6.23 7.38 -4.14
CA LEU A 95 5.88 5.98 -4.35
C LEU A 95 4.61 5.83 -5.20
N HIS A 96 3.69 6.80 -5.15
CA HIS A 96 2.48 6.82 -5.98
C HIS A 96 2.77 6.83 -7.49
N ASN A 97 3.97 7.25 -7.93
CA ASN A 97 4.39 7.19 -9.32
C ASN A 97 4.92 5.79 -9.71
N MET A 98 5.27 4.97 -8.73
CA MET A 98 5.80 3.61 -8.93
C MET A 98 4.71 2.55 -8.71
N TYR A 99 3.92 2.75 -7.67
CA TYR A 99 2.88 1.81 -7.21
C TYR A 99 1.61 2.61 -6.94
N GLY A 100 0.73 2.67 -7.93
CA GLY A 100 -0.51 3.44 -7.87
C GLY A 100 -1.54 2.82 -6.92
N LEU A 101 -2.40 3.67 -6.37
CA LEU A 101 -3.55 3.22 -5.58
C LEU A 101 -4.38 2.21 -6.37
N GLY A 102 -4.70 1.07 -5.76
CA GLY A 102 -5.46 -0.02 -6.38
C GLY A 102 -4.66 -0.93 -7.31
N GLU A 103 -3.38 -0.64 -7.58
CA GLU A 103 -2.54 -1.59 -8.34
C GLU A 103 -2.30 -2.87 -7.55
N GLN A 104 -2.40 -4.00 -8.23
CA GLN A 104 -1.98 -5.27 -7.68
C GLN A 104 -0.47 -5.44 -7.82
N VAL A 105 0.17 -5.78 -6.72
CA VAL A 105 1.59 -6.11 -6.65
C VAL A 105 1.80 -7.54 -6.14
N ALA A 106 2.83 -8.19 -6.67
CA ALA A 106 3.38 -9.41 -6.13
C ALA A 106 4.63 -9.07 -5.32
N LEU A 107 4.65 -9.45 -4.06
CA LEU A 107 5.75 -9.23 -3.12
C LEU A 107 6.60 -10.50 -3.04
N ARG A 108 7.84 -10.44 -3.55
CA ARG A 108 8.84 -11.50 -3.38
C ARG A 108 9.51 -11.30 -2.03
N LEU A 109 9.28 -12.22 -1.12
CA LEU A 109 9.65 -12.05 0.28
C LEU A 109 11.06 -12.53 0.61
N ASP A 110 11.66 -13.41 -0.21
CA ASP A 110 13.02 -13.91 0.03
C ASP A 110 14.05 -12.78 0.09
N GLY A 111 14.83 -12.76 1.16
CA GLY A 111 15.82 -11.73 1.47
C GLY A 111 15.26 -10.55 2.28
N LEU A 112 13.95 -10.55 2.58
CA LEU A 112 13.31 -9.58 3.46
C LEU A 112 13.16 -10.10 4.88
N SER A 113 12.96 -9.16 5.80
CA SER A 113 12.47 -9.41 7.16
C SER A 113 11.00 -9.01 7.26
N ALA A 114 10.28 -9.69 8.15
CA ALA A 114 8.93 -9.32 8.54
C ALA A 114 8.81 -9.28 10.06
N ALA A 115 8.02 -8.34 10.57
CA ALA A 115 7.75 -8.18 11.99
C ALA A 115 6.38 -7.57 12.24
N LEU A 116 5.84 -7.82 13.43
CA LEU A 116 4.70 -7.11 13.99
C LEU A 116 5.21 -5.96 14.88
N ASP A 117 4.74 -4.75 14.59
CA ASP A 117 5.00 -3.57 15.41
C ASP A 117 3.66 -2.94 15.81
N ASP A 118 3.33 -2.99 17.10
CA ASP A 118 2.02 -2.60 17.64
C ASP A 118 0.83 -3.21 16.84
N GLY A 119 0.99 -4.45 16.35
CA GLY A 119 0.00 -5.16 15.55
C GLY A 119 0.07 -4.88 14.04
N LEU A 120 0.86 -3.92 13.59
CA LEU A 120 1.10 -3.68 12.16
C LEU A 120 2.16 -4.65 11.63
N LEU A 121 1.78 -5.47 10.64
CA LEU A 121 2.73 -6.30 9.92
C LEU A 121 3.54 -5.44 8.96
N ARG A 122 4.86 -5.47 9.09
CA ARG A 122 5.81 -4.74 8.24
C ARG A 122 6.74 -5.69 7.51
N ILE A 123 7.11 -5.33 6.29
CA ILE A 123 8.17 -5.99 5.52
C ILE A 123 9.18 -4.96 5.02
N GLY A 124 10.46 -5.36 4.98
CA GLY A 124 11.55 -4.52 4.50
C GLY A 124 12.89 -5.25 4.58
N LEU A 125 13.98 -4.52 4.54
CA LEU A 125 15.29 -5.12 4.73
C LEU A 125 15.49 -5.56 6.18
N ARG A 126 16.44 -6.47 6.35
CA ARG A 126 16.85 -6.92 7.67
C ARG A 126 17.50 -5.80 8.46
N GLY A 127 16.99 -5.59 9.66
CA GLY A 127 17.55 -4.67 10.63
C GLY A 127 18.25 -5.35 11.81
N THR A 128 18.20 -4.69 12.96
CA THR A 128 18.70 -5.14 14.25
C THR A 128 17.57 -5.75 15.10
N ASP A 129 17.88 -6.18 16.31
CA ASP A 129 16.88 -6.68 17.24
C ASP A 129 15.90 -5.57 17.70
N ASP A 130 16.40 -4.33 17.83
CA ASP A 130 15.59 -3.16 18.22
C ASP A 130 14.75 -2.61 17.06
N GLU A 131 15.24 -2.68 15.84
CA GLU A 131 14.53 -2.30 14.62
C GLU A 131 14.65 -3.42 13.58
N PRO A 132 13.81 -4.46 13.65
CA PRO A 132 13.96 -5.68 12.86
C PRO A 132 13.67 -5.52 11.37
N VAL A 133 12.95 -4.47 10.98
CA VAL A 133 12.55 -4.18 9.59
C VAL A 133 12.99 -2.78 9.21
N LEU A 134 13.95 -2.69 8.32
CA LEU A 134 14.47 -1.42 7.78
C LEU A 134 13.88 -1.09 6.42
N ASP A 135 13.97 0.20 6.05
CA ASP A 135 13.62 0.68 4.71
C ASP A 135 14.54 0.06 3.64
N MET A 136 13.98 -0.21 2.46
CA MET A 136 14.76 -0.72 1.31
C MET A 136 15.64 0.35 0.68
N GLU A 137 15.24 1.63 0.69
CA GLU A 137 15.96 2.86 0.30
C GLU A 137 16.51 2.91 -1.14
N ASN A 138 16.35 1.84 -1.92
CA ASN A 138 16.90 1.74 -3.27
C ASN A 138 15.83 1.24 -4.26
N ARG A 139 15.65 1.97 -5.37
CA ARG A 139 14.65 1.62 -6.41
C ARG A 139 14.86 0.22 -7.01
N VAL A 140 16.11 -0.20 -7.18
CA VAL A 140 16.42 -1.52 -7.75
C VAL A 140 16.02 -2.61 -6.75
N VAL A 141 16.31 -2.40 -5.47
CA VAL A 141 15.91 -3.33 -4.39
C VAL A 141 14.39 -3.39 -4.30
N VAL A 142 13.71 -2.25 -4.24
CA VAL A 142 12.24 -2.23 -4.20
C VAL A 142 11.64 -2.93 -5.41
N ALA A 143 12.12 -2.63 -6.64
CA ALA A 143 11.62 -3.26 -7.86
C ALA A 143 11.91 -4.77 -7.95
N LYS A 144 12.97 -5.27 -7.30
CA LYS A 144 13.24 -6.71 -7.18
C LYS A 144 12.18 -7.42 -6.35
N HIS A 145 11.73 -6.78 -5.26
CA HIS A 145 10.79 -7.37 -4.30
C HIS A 145 9.33 -7.03 -4.59
N VAL A 146 9.04 -5.88 -5.19
CA VAL A 146 7.68 -5.42 -5.49
C VAL A 146 7.45 -5.41 -7.00
N VAL A 147 6.74 -6.41 -7.49
CA VAL A 147 6.49 -6.60 -8.92
C VAL A 147 5.04 -6.25 -9.26
N ARG A 148 4.83 -5.31 -10.17
CA ARG A 148 3.47 -4.95 -10.65
C ARG A 148 2.90 -6.09 -11.49
N THR A 149 1.66 -6.50 -11.22
CA THR A 149 1.01 -7.59 -11.97
C THR A 149 0.25 -7.10 -13.19
N GLY A 150 0.05 -5.80 -13.34
CA GLY A 150 -0.77 -5.18 -14.39
C GLY A 150 -2.27 -5.18 -14.11
N ARG A 151 -2.72 -5.71 -12.96
CA ARG A 151 -4.11 -5.65 -12.53
C ARG A 151 -4.33 -4.42 -11.66
N THR A 152 -5.52 -3.83 -11.75
CA THR A 152 -5.92 -2.69 -10.91
C THR A 152 -7.38 -2.85 -10.50
N ILE A 153 -7.71 -2.43 -9.28
CA ILE A 153 -9.06 -2.31 -8.75
C ILE A 153 -9.26 -0.91 -8.16
N ASP A 154 -10.49 -0.55 -7.87
CA ASP A 154 -10.79 0.53 -6.94
C ASP A 154 -10.85 -0.05 -5.53
N PRO A 155 -9.93 0.32 -4.60
CA PRO A 155 -9.91 -0.25 -3.25
C PRO A 155 -11.15 0.13 -2.47
N VAL A 156 -11.96 -0.86 -2.11
CA VAL A 156 -13.18 -0.66 -1.34
C VAL A 156 -12.85 -0.73 0.16
N PRO A 157 -13.02 0.37 0.92
CA PRO A 157 -12.78 0.35 2.36
C PRO A 157 -13.80 -0.53 3.08
N MET A 158 -13.33 -1.31 4.05
CA MET A 158 -14.19 -2.14 4.88
C MET A 158 -14.94 -1.28 5.90
N PRO A 159 -16.30 -1.27 5.93
CA PRO A 159 -17.05 -0.60 6.99
C PRO A 159 -16.75 -1.25 8.34
N LEU A 160 -16.29 -0.45 9.30
CA LEU A 160 -15.86 -0.96 10.60
C LEU A 160 -16.17 0.04 11.73
N ALA A 161 -16.98 -0.37 12.68
CA ALA A 161 -17.24 0.44 13.89
C ALA A 161 -16.05 0.33 14.87
N PRO A 162 -15.74 1.41 15.66
CA PRO A 162 -14.65 1.39 16.63
C PRO A 162 -14.74 0.25 17.66
N SER A 163 -15.94 -0.13 18.09
CA SER A 163 -16.18 -1.29 18.95
C SER A 163 -15.77 -2.65 18.38
N ARG A 164 -15.49 -2.69 17.05
CA ARG A 164 -15.06 -3.89 16.32
C ARG A 164 -13.59 -3.84 15.86
N PHE A 165 -12.86 -2.83 16.30
CA PHE A 165 -11.44 -2.79 16.00
C PHE A 165 -10.71 -3.98 16.64
N ALA A 166 -9.85 -4.60 15.86
CA ALA A 166 -9.08 -5.75 16.30
C ALA A 166 -7.67 -5.67 15.71
N GLU A 167 -6.70 -6.24 16.41
CA GLU A 167 -5.30 -6.24 15.99
C GLU A 167 -5.10 -6.86 14.61
N ALA A 168 -5.86 -7.91 14.27
CA ALA A 168 -5.82 -8.55 12.96
C ALA A 168 -6.23 -7.63 11.80
N ARG A 169 -6.84 -6.47 12.08
CA ARG A 169 -7.26 -5.46 11.10
C ARG A 169 -6.30 -4.28 10.99
N VAL A 170 -5.27 -4.24 11.83
CA VAL A 170 -4.24 -3.19 11.74
C VAL A 170 -3.52 -3.27 10.39
N GLY A 171 -3.45 -2.11 9.72
CA GLY A 171 -2.95 -1.98 8.36
C GLY A 171 -4.04 -1.98 7.28
N SER A 172 -5.27 -2.44 7.58
CA SER A 172 -6.36 -2.51 6.59
C SER A 172 -6.98 -1.14 6.30
N LEU A 173 -7.47 -1.00 5.06
CA LEU A 173 -8.27 0.15 4.64
C LEU A 173 -9.69 0.01 5.19
N VAL A 174 -10.07 0.92 6.09
CA VAL A 174 -11.38 0.91 6.75
C VAL A 174 -12.14 2.21 6.53
N ARG A 175 -13.45 2.14 6.74
CA ARG A 175 -14.36 3.27 6.72
C ARG A 175 -15.16 3.29 8.01
N VAL A 176 -15.11 4.41 8.72
CA VAL A 176 -15.75 4.60 10.02
C VAL A 176 -16.73 5.76 9.93
N ALA A 177 -18.02 5.47 10.14
CA ALA A 177 -19.09 6.45 10.06
C ALA A 177 -19.50 6.97 11.46
N GLY A 178 -20.23 8.09 11.48
CA GLY A 178 -20.84 8.65 12.68
C GLY A 178 -19.85 9.29 13.66
N LEU A 179 -18.70 9.73 13.16
CA LEU A 179 -17.63 10.32 13.94
C LEU A 179 -17.86 11.83 14.16
N ARG A 180 -17.58 12.31 15.36
CA ARG A 180 -17.52 13.74 15.69
C ARG A 180 -16.20 14.05 16.38
N VAL A 181 -15.54 15.12 15.94
CA VAL A 181 -14.30 15.55 16.59
C VAL A 181 -14.57 16.04 18.02
N GLU A 182 -13.80 15.50 18.98
CA GLU A 182 -13.78 15.98 20.36
C GLU A 182 -12.81 17.17 20.47
N SER A 183 -13.17 18.31 19.90
CA SER A 183 -12.28 19.46 19.89
C SER A 183 -13.02 20.79 19.93
N VAL A 184 -12.28 21.83 20.34
CA VAL A 184 -12.73 23.22 20.29
C VAL A 184 -12.87 23.74 18.86
N ARG A 185 -13.41 24.93 18.74
CA ARG A 185 -13.66 25.60 17.47
C ARG A 185 -12.37 25.76 16.63
N ASP A 186 -12.55 25.69 15.32
CA ASP A 186 -11.53 26.00 14.31
C ASP A 186 -10.25 25.12 14.36
N THR A 187 -10.42 23.85 14.79
CA THR A 187 -9.35 22.86 14.73
C THR A 187 -9.03 22.48 13.30
N THR A 188 -7.74 22.46 12.96
CA THR A 188 -7.23 21.92 11.69
C THR A 188 -6.81 20.45 11.84
N TRP A 189 -6.73 19.73 10.71
CA TRP A 189 -6.32 18.31 10.74
C TRP A 189 -4.92 18.09 11.32
N ALA A 190 -4.00 19.04 11.06
CA ALA A 190 -2.67 19.12 11.67
C ALA A 190 -2.14 20.56 11.57
N VAL A 191 -0.90 20.79 12.02
CA VAL A 191 -0.28 22.13 11.95
C VAL A 191 0.77 22.13 10.83
N PRO A 192 0.44 22.63 9.62
CA PRO A 192 1.45 22.79 8.57
C PRO A 192 2.43 23.93 8.90
N ALA A 193 3.61 23.94 8.26
CA ALA A 193 4.66 24.92 8.51
C ALA A 193 4.16 26.37 8.52
N ARG A 194 3.26 26.74 7.59
CA ARG A 194 2.67 28.09 7.47
C ARG A 194 1.79 28.53 8.65
N LEU A 195 1.31 27.59 9.47
CA LEU A 195 0.49 27.86 10.65
C LEU A 195 1.26 27.60 11.96
N SER A 196 2.51 27.15 11.88
CA SER A 196 3.36 26.92 13.04
C SER A 196 4.17 28.16 13.37
N ALA A 197 4.28 28.51 14.65
CA ALA A 197 5.01 29.69 15.11
C ALA A 197 6.51 29.65 14.77
N ASP A 198 7.09 28.44 14.70
CA ASP A 198 8.51 28.20 14.40
C ASP A 198 8.75 27.69 12.97
N GLY A 199 7.71 27.67 12.13
CA GLY A 199 7.80 27.14 10.77
C GLY A 199 7.95 25.61 10.68
N THR A 200 7.83 24.88 11.79
CA THR A 200 7.98 23.43 11.80
C THR A 200 6.60 22.76 11.68
N PRO A 201 6.37 21.90 10.67
CA PRO A 201 5.12 21.15 10.56
C PRO A 201 4.98 20.17 11.73
N ARG A 202 3.78 20.08 12.31
CA ARG A 202 3.51 19.20 13.43
C ARG A 202 2.36 18.25 13.11
N THR A 203 2.59 16.96 13.33
CA THR A 203 1.55 15.94 13.28
C THR A 203 0.54 16.19 14.40
N ALA A 204 -0.73 16.04 14.08
CA ALA A 204 -1.80 16.05 15.07
C ALA A 204 -2.40 14.66 15.22
N LEU A 205 -2.91 14.41 16.42
CA LEU A 205 -3.66 13.23 16.78
C LEU A 205 -4.98 13.70 17.39
N LEU A 206 -6.00 13.80 16.55
CA LEU A 206 -7.31 14.31 16.94
C LEU A 206 -8.20 13.17 17.43
N LYS A 207 -8.85 13.36 18.58
CA LYS A 207 -9.81 12.41 19.12
C LYS A 207 -11.19 12.64 18.50
N PHE A 208 -11.79 11.56 18.04
CA PHE A 208 -13.16 11.50 17.54
C PHE A 208 -13.99 10.57 18.41
N LEU A 209 -15.27 10.88 18.56
CA LEU A 209 -16.24 10.09 19.29
C LEU A 209 -17.37 9.64 18.36
N THR A 210 -17.88 8.44 18.59
CA THR A 210 -19.15 7.98 18.03
C THR A 210 -20.32 8.37 18.94
N ASP A 211 -21.54 8.31 18.44
CA ASP A 211 -22.74 8.50 19.25
C ASP A 211 -22.86 7.42 20.36
N GLY A 212 -22.24 6.25 20.17
CA GLY A 212 -22.18 5.17 21.16
C GLY A 212 -21.14 5.36 22.27
N GLY A 213 -20.34 6.44 22.22
CA GLY A 213 -19.28 6.73 23.19
C GLY A 213 -17.94 6.06 22.90
N ASP A 214 -17.82 5.27 21.83
CA ASP A 214 -16.53 4.74 21.38
C ASP A 214 -15.65 5.89 20.88
N SER A 215 -14.33 5.73 21.01
CA SER A 215 -13.37 6.73 20.53
C SER A 215 -12.39 6.17 19.52
N LEU A 216 -11.96 7.04 18.64
CA LEU A 216 -10.93 6.81 17.61
C LEU A 216 -10.04 8.03 17.53
N TYR A 217 -8.76 7.82 17.33
CA TYR A 217 -7.84 8.92 17.05
C TYR A 217 -7.57 9.00 15.52
N VAL A 218 -7.49 10.23 15.00
CA VAL A 218 -7.13 10.46 13.60
C VAL A 218 -5.74 11.11 13.56
N SER A 219 -4.79 10.40 12.96
CA SER A 219 -3.40 10.82 12.84
C SER A 219 -3.20 11.52 11.50
N THR A 220 -2.77 12.78 11.52
CA THR A 220 -2.50 13.56 10.31
C THR A 220 -1.13 14.22 10.41
N SER A 221 -0.30 14.00 9.40
CA SER A 221 1.02 14.63 9.28
C SER A 221 0.88 16.14 9.05
N GLY A 222 1.74 16.94 9.68
CA GLY A 222 1.84 18.37 9.38
C GLY A 222 2.31 18.68 7.95
N TYR A 223 2.83 17.68 7.24
CA TYR A 223 3.19 17.77 5.82
C TYR A 223 2.04 17.42 4.87
N ALA A 224 0.94 16.86 5.39
CA ALA A 224 -0.19 16.50 4.55
C ALA A 224 -0.76 17.75 3.83
N SER A 225 -1.11 17.58 2.56
CA SER A 225 -1.64 18.69 1.73
C SER A 225 -2.91 19.34 2.30
N PHE A 226 -3.64 18.57 3.14
CA PHE A 226 -4.87 19.00 3.82
C PHE A 226 -4.66 19.30 5.32
N ALA A 227 -3.42 19.28 5.82
CA ALA A 227 -3.11 19.50 7.24
C ALA A 227 -3.75 20.76 7.82
N GLY A 228 -3.74 21.85 7.06
CA GLY A 228 -4.30 23.13 7.49
C GLY A 228 -5.78 23.34 7.15
N ASP A 229 -6.46 22.34 6.61
CA ASP A 229 -7.89 22.43 6.36
C ASP A 229 -8.63 22.33 7.71
N THR A 230 -9.70 23.09 7.88
CA THR A 230 -10.52 23.02 9.10
C THR A 230 -11.26 21.67 9.14
N VAL A 231 -11.25 21.02 10.29
CA VAL A 231 -12.03 19.80 10.52
C VAL A 231 -13.51 20.16 10.47
N PRO A 232 -14.31 19.52 9.59
CA PRO A 232 -15.74 19.79 9.50
C PRO A 232 -16.44 19.44 10.82
N ARG A 233 -17.48 20.21 11.13
CA ARG A 233 -18.33 19.94 12.28
C ARG A 233 -19.50 19.04 11.88
N GLY A 234 -20.04 18.35 12.83
CA GLY A 234 -21.14 17.44 12.59
C GLY A 234 -20.67 16.00 12.57
N ARG A 235 -21.47 15.15 11.95
CA ARG A 235 -21.13 13.75 11.74
C ARG A 235 -20.27 13.60 10.51
N LEU A 236 -19.22 12.82 10.65
CA LEU A 236 -18.29 12.52 9.57
C LEU A 236 -18.24 11.01 9.34
N GLU A 237 -18.03 10.64 8.11
CA GLU A 237 -17.55 9.33 7.71
C GLU A 237 -16.10 9.50 7.23
N LEU A 238 -15.18 8.77 7.86
CA LEU A 238 -13.74 8.85 7.56
C LEU A 238 -13.25 7.51 7.02
N THR A 239 -12.50 7.59 5.92
CA THR A 239 -11.78 6.44 5.32
C THR A 239 -10.30 6.57 5.63
N GLY A 240 -9.61 5.46 5.89
CA GLY A 240 -8.17 5.48 6.12
C GLY A 240 -7.62 4.11 6.52
N ILE A 241 -6.34 4.08 6.78
CA ILE A 241 -5.66 2.90 7.30
C ILE A 241 -5.83 2.84 8.81
N LEU A 242 -6.32 1.71 9.29
CA LEU A 242 -6.41 1.44 10.73
C LEU A 242 -5.02 1.12 11.28
N LEU A 243 -4.58 1.88 12.25
CA LEU A 243 -3.29 1.73 12.92
C LEU A 243 -3.49 1.60 14.42
N ARG A 244 -2.41 1.35 15.14
CA ARG A 244 -2.33 1.42 16.60
C ARG A 244 -1.16 2.30 17.00
N GLY A 245 -1.32 3.01 18.08
CA GLY A 245 -0.27 3.84 18.68
C GLY A 245 -0.45 3.96 20.19
N LYS A 246 0.44 4.67 20.84
CA LYS A 246 0.42 4.86 22.31
C LYS A 246 0.16 6.31 22.68
N ILE A 247 -0.81 6.55 23.53
CA ILE A 247 -1.10 7.86 24.14
C ILE A 247 -1.03 7.70 25.65
N GLY A 248 -0.13 8.42 26.31
CA GLY A 248 0.05 8.30 27.76
C GLY A 248 0.30 6.87 28.24
N GLY A 249 1.02 6.07 27.43
CA GLY A 249 1.31 4.66 27.73
C GLY A 249 0.19 3.66 27.42
N LYS A 250 -0.99 4.13 27.02
CA LYS A 250 -2.13 3.27 26.64
C LYS A 250 -2.18 3.06 25.14
N MET A 251 -2.41 1.81 24.72
CA MET A 251 -2.66 1.49 23.32
C MET A 251 -4.01 2.05 22.88
N VAL A 252 -4.01 2.75 21.75
CA VAL A 252 -5.20 3.30 21.10
C VAL A 252 -5.24 2.90 19.64
N TYR A 253 -6.43 2.90 19.03
CA TYR A 253 -6.55 2.77 17.59
C TYR A 253 -6.52 4.15 16.93
N GLU A 254 -5.83 4.21 15.80
CA GLU A 254 -5.66 5.39 14.99
C GLU A 254 -6.18 5.13 13.58
N LEU A 255 -6.76 6.16 12.97
CA LEU A 255 -7.08 6.17 11.55
C LEU A 255 -6.16 7.17 10.85
N LYS A 256 -5.52 6.75 9.77
CA LYS A 256 -4.67 7.61 8.94
C LYS A 256 -5.26 7.71 7.54
N MET A 257 -5.81 8.88 7.22
CA MET A 257 -6.43 9.17 5.93
C MET A 257 -5.38 9.28 4.82
N ARG A 258 -5.75 8.93 3.59
CA ARG A 258 -4.88 9.02 2.41
C ARG A 258 -4.79 10.44 1.89
N ASP A 259 -5.95 11.11 1.84
CA ASP A 259 -6.09 12.50 1.39
C ASP A 259 -7.40 13.10 1.91
N ARG A 260 -7.76 14.31 1.42
CA ARG A 260 -9.01 15.01 1.80
C ARG A 260 -10.28 14.32 1.29
N TYR A 261 -10.22 13.47 0.26
CA TYR A 261 -11.38 12.77 -0.28
C TYR A 261 -11.82 11.59 0.59
N ASP A 262 -11.00 11.22 1.56
CA ASP A 262 -11.34 10.26 2.60
C ASP A 262 -12.27 10.83 3.68
N ILE A 263 -12.67 12.13 3.57
CA ILE A 263 -13.52 12.84 4.51
C ILE A 263 -14.87 13.06 3.84
N GLN A 264 -15.93 12.49 4.42
CA GLN A 264 -17.31 12.71 3.99
C GLN A 264 -18.11 13.27 5.16
N SER A 265 -18.92 14.29 4.91
CA SER A 265 -19.87 14.84 5.87
C SER A 265 -21.24 14.27 5.58
N ASP A 266 -21.97 13.84 6.61
CA ASP A 266 -23.37 13.40 6.51
C ASP A 266 -24.29 14.56 6.12
#